data_36715fd1596bac72f1d2010a7dfcb177
#
_entry.id   36715fd1596bac72f1d2010a7dfcb177
#
_cell.length_a   1.000
_cell.length_b   1.000
_cell.length_c   1.000
_cell.angle_alpha   90.00
_cell.angle_beta   90.00
_cell.angle_gamma   90.00
#
_symmetry.space_group_name_H-M   'P 1'
#
loop_
_entity.id
_entity.type
_entity.pdbx_description
1 polymer ?
#
loop_
_entity_poly.entity_id
_entity_poly.type
_entity_poly.pdbx_seq_one_letter_code
_entity_poly.pdbx_strand_id
1 'polypeptide(L)'
;MSENLQVIVVGGGASGLTAAVVAAQNGATVTVLEQNENPGRKICVTGNGRCNLTNKDMRPEIFRGEHTEIVQSILKQFSMEDTLEFFGQIGVAFVDRNGWVYPRSNQAKCIPDLMVQKAHSLKVKIKTREKVKDIYKENGRWKVRTEGWTYEGDRVILANGSGASQVPGSDGSGYVIAEKLGHRIVRPLPALTGLRCKGNVFSAWAGVRTEGEVTLLLDGKPLYKERGELQLTDYGISGIPVFQLSRYAVRALEESQKAELSINFFPEYTTEELTELLDRRRELCPYQSEAELLVGLLPDKLIRVFRKQKDLIQTLTSYRLTVRGSTGMEQAQVCSGGVDTTQVNAETLESNIHKGLYFAGELLDIDGPCGGYNLQWAWSSGAAAGLHSAKEKL
;
A
#
# COMPACT_ATOMS: atom_id res chain seq x y z
N MET A 1 -23.24 36.16 -11.52
CA MET A 1 -22.65 35.21 -10.55
C MET A 1 -21.89 34.19 -11.38
N SER A 2 -20.57 34.08 -11.21
CA SER A 2 -19.77 33.03 -11.87
C SER A 2 -20.33 31.68 -11.42
N GLU A 3 -20.63 30.80 -12.35
CA GLU A 3 -21.02 29.45 -12.00
C GLU A 3 -19.83 28.74 -11.34
N ASN A 4 -20.07 28.06 -10.21
CA ASN A 4 -19.04 27.30 -9.52
C ASN A 4 -18.48 26.21 -10.45
N LEU A 5 -17.15 25.99 -10.41
CA LEU A 5 -16.49 24.93 -11.20
C LEU A 5 -17.13 23.58 -10.91
N GLN A 6 -17.45 22.85 -11.97
CA GLN A 6 -17.98 21.49 -11.89
C GLN A 6 -16.81 20.49 -11.88
N VAL A 7 -16.58 19.84 -10.74
CA VAL A 7 -15.50 18.84 -10.57
C VAL A 7 -16.10 17.43 -10.50
N ILE A 8 -15.63 16.55 -11.36
CA ILE A 8 -15.98 15.12 -11.33
C ILE A 8 -14.80 14.36 -10.72
N VAL A 9 -15.06 13.59 -9.66
CA VAL A 9 -14.09 12.71 -9.03
C VAL A 9 -14.44 11.26 -9.41
N VAL A 10 -13.49 10.56 -10.01
CA VAL A 10 -13.66 9.16 -10.43
C VAL A 10 -13.00 8.25 -9.39
N GLY A 11 -13.83 7.53 -8.64
CA GLY A 11 -13.45 6.68 -7.52
C GLY A 11 -13.74 7.34 -6.16
N GLY A 12 -14.54 6.64 -5.36
CA GLY A 12 -14.92 7.03 -3.98
C GLY A 12 -14.03 6.37 -2.91
N GLY A 13 -12.74 6.15 -3.22
CA GLY A 13 -11.74 5.64 -2.27
C GLY A 13 -11.16 6.73 -1.37
N ALA A 14 -10.04 6.44 -0.72
CA ALA A 14 -9.36 7.35 0.20
C ALA A 14 -9.04 8.71 -0.45
N SER A 15 -8.30 8.70 -1.55
CA SER A 15 -7.91 9.92 -2.26
C SER A 15 -9.10 10.64 -2.88
N GLY A 16 -10.08 9.90 -3.45
CA GLY A 16 -11.25 10.50 -4.09
C GLY A 16 -12.20 11.18 -3.11
N LEU A 17 -12.49 10.57 -1.95
CA LEU A 17 -13.31 11.20 -0.92
C LEU A 17 -12.62 12.44 -0.33
N THR A 18 -11.29 12.39 -0.11
CA THR A 18 -10.53 13.57 0.33
C THR A 18 -10.58 14.68 -0.71
N ALA A 19 -10.31 14.35 -1.96
CA ALA A 19 -10.37 15.31 -3.06
C ALA A 19 -11.76 15.96 -3.17
N ALA A 20 -12.82 15.17 -3.04
CA ALA A 20 -14.19 15.68 -3.13
C ALA A 20 -14.54 16.62 -1.97
N VAL A 21 -14.14 16.28 -0.74
CA VAL A 21 -14.37 17.14 0.43
C VAL A 21 -13.59 18.46 0.28
N VAL A 22 -12.29 18.38 -0.06
CA VAL A 22 -11.44 19.57 -0.19
C VAL A 22 -11.89 20.45 -1.36
N ALA A 23 -12.24 19.89 -2.51
CA ALA A 23 -12.75 20.68 -3.64
C ALA A 23 -14.05 21.39 -3.29
N ALA A 24 -15.00 20.73 -2.61
CA ALA A 24 -16.25 21.33 -2.19
C ALA A 24 -16.05 22.42 -1.13
N GLN A 25 -15.12 22.25 -0.19
CA GLN A 25 -14.73 23.29 0.78
C GLN A 25 -14.16 24.54 0.09
N ASN A 26 -13.56 24.38 -1.09
CA ASN A 26 -13.01 25.46 -1.90
C ASN A 26 -13.98 25.98 -2.99
N GLY A 27 -15.27 25.72 -2.83
CA GLY A 27 -16.33 26.32 -3.65
C GLY A 27 -16.72 25.56 -4.92
N ALA A 28 -16.11 24.41 -5.22
CA ALA A 28 -16.52 23.62 -6.38
C ALA A 28 -17.84 22.90 -6.16
N THR A 29 -18.59 22.69 -7.24
CA THR A 29 -19.71 21.74 -7.26
C THR A 29 -19.18 20.37 -7.61
N VAL A 30 -19.22 19.40 -6.69
CA VAL A 30 -18.52 18.14 -6.82
C VAL A 30 -19.50 16.97 -7.03
N THR A 31 -19.15 16.10 -7.99
CA THR A 31 -19.81 14.80 -8.20
C THR A 31 -18.75 13.69 -8.12
N VAL A 32 -18.92 12.75 -7.21
CA VAL A 32 -18.11 11.52 -7.10
C VAL A 32 -18.81 10.38 -7.83
N LEU A 33 -18.09 9.67 -8.68
CA LEU A 33 -18.54 8.45 -9.37
C LEU A 33 -17.82 7.25 -8.76
N GLU A 34 -18.57 6.40 -8.06
CA GLU A 34 -18.08 5.19 -7.40
C GLU A 34 -18.71 3.95 -8.03
N GLN A 35 -17.88 2.98 -8.44
CA GLN A 35 -18.38 1.77 -9.10
C GLN A 35 -19.09 0.80 -8.15
N ASN A 36 -18.75 0.82 -6.88
CA ASN A 36 -19.39 -0.01 -5.86
C ASN A 36 -20.63 0.66 -5.27
N GLU A 37 -21.36 -0.10 -4.46
CA GLU A 37 -22.49 0.41 -3.70
C GLU A 37 -22.09 1.35 -2.57
N ASN A 38 -20.95 1.05 -1.93
CA ASN A 38 -20.45 1.83 -0.79
C ASN A 38 -19.05 2.40 -1.09
N PRO A 39 -18.84 3.71 -0.95
CA PRO A 39 -17.51 4.31 -1.05
C PRO A 39 -16.56 3.82 0.06
N GLY A 40 -15.25 3.94 -0.16
CA GLY A 40 -14.22 3.67 0.84
C GLY A 40 -14.02 2.20 1.20
N ARG A 41 -14.47 1.24 0.38
CA ARG A 41 -14.38 -0.20 0.69
C ARG A 41 -12.97 -0.66 1.00
N LYS A 42 -11.96 -0.21 0.24
CA LYS A 42 -10.56 -0.59 0.50
C LYS A 42 -10.06 -0.05 1.84
N ILE A 43 -10.52 1.11 2.29
CA ILE A 43 -10.18 1.65 3.61
C ILE A 43 -10.58 0.68 4.72
N CYS A 44 -11.77 0.07 4.61
CA CYS A 44 -12.32 -0.83 5.62
C CYS A 44 -11.48 -2.08 5.91
N VAL A 45 -10.62 -2.50 4.97
CA VAL A 45 -9.75 -3.68 5.13
C VAL A 45 -8.31 -3.33 5.49
N THR A 46 -7.93 -2.05 5.46
CA THR A 46 -6.58 -1.61 5.81
C THR A 46 -6.27 -1.83 7.29
N GLY A 47 -5.01 -2.10 7.60
CA GLY A 47 -4.56 -2.34 8.97
C GLY A 47 -5.32 -3.46 9.69
N ASN A 48 -5.66 -4.56 9.00
CA ASN A 48 -6.52 -5.63 9.51
C ASN A 48 -7.87 -5.12 10.04
N GLY A 49 -8.55 -4.27 9.28
CA GLY A 49 -9.84 -3.70 9.65
C GLY A 49 -9.78 -2.58 10.69
N ARG A 50 -8.58 -2.05 11.00
CA ARG A 50 -8.38 -0.97 11.98
C ARG A 50 -8.10 0.39 11.35
N CYS A 51 -7.68 0.45 10.09
CA CYS A 51 -7.22 1.62 9.36
C CYS A 51 -6.00 2.28 10.01
N ASN A 52 -4.80 1.89 9.61
CA ASN A 52 -3.58 2.64 9.95
C ASN A 52 -3.56 3.94 9.14
N LEU A 53 -4.13 5.00 9.73
CA LEU A 53 -4.48 6.24 9.05
C LEU A 53 -3.27 7.00 8.52
N THR A 54 -2.21 7.05 9.34
CA THR A 54 -0.95 7.73 9.02
C THR A 54 0.17 7.26 9.94
N ASN A 55 1.36 7.83 9.77
CA ASN A 55 2.54 7.58 10.58
C ASN A 55 3.18 8.89 11.05
N LYS A 56 3.71 8.92 12.26
CA LYS A 56 4.42 10.11 12.77
C LYS A 56 5.80 10.30 12.13
N ASP A 57 6.43 9.23 11.65
CA ASP A 57 7.66 9.32 10.85
C ASP A 57 7.32 9.48 9.36
N MET A 58 6.86 10.66 8.97
CA MET A 58 6.41 10.93 7.61
C MET A 58 7.46 11.70 6.82
N ARG A 59 8.43 10.99 6.28
CA ARG A 59 9.53 11.54 5.46
C ARG A 59 9.33 11.20 3.98
N PRO A 60 9.56 12.16 3.04
CA PRO A 60 9.41 11.92 1.60
C PRO A 60 10.23 10.74 1.07
N GLU A 61 11.42 10.51 1.64
CA GLU A 61 12.39 9.48 1.22
C GLU A 61 11.89 8.04 1.49
N ILE A 62 10.85 7.89 2.30
CA ILE A 62 10.24 6.60 2.58
C ILE A 62 9.38 6.10 1.41
N PHE A 63 8.87 7.01 0.60
CA PHE A 63 8.07 6.68 -0.57
C PHE A 63 8.92 6.20 -1.73
N ARG A 64 8.33 5.41 -2.58
CA ARG A 64 8.97 4.65 -3.66
C ARG A 64 8.19 4.84 -4.97
N GLY A 65 8.89 4.86 -6.08
CA GLY A 65 8.39 5.01 -7.45
C GLY A 65 9.58 5.11 -8.39
N GLU A 66 9.36 5.23 -9.69
CA GLU A 66 10.45 5.59 -10.62
C GLU A 66 10.88 7.05 -10.40
N HIS A 67 9.91 7.93 -10.11
CA HIS A 67 10.11 9.37 -9.89
C HIS A 67 9.29 9.82 -8.66
N THR A 68 9.97 10.11 -7.56
CA THR A 68 9.34 10.43 -6.27
C THR A 68 9.43 11.90 -5.86
N GLU A 69 9.94 12.75 -6.74
CA GLU A 69 10.22 14.17 -6.46
C GLU A 69 8.96 14.94 -6.08
N ILE A 70 7.79 14.52 -6.60
CA ILE A 70 6.51 15.15 -6.27
C ILE A 70 6.08 14.96 -4.81
N VAL A 71 6.56 13.90 -4.14
CA VAL A 71 6.12 13.52 -2.79
C VAL A 71 6.36 14.64 -1.79
N GLN A 72 7.55 15.26 -1.82
CA GLN A 72 7.89 16.33 -0.91
C GLN A 72 6.95 17.52 -1.04
N SER A 73 6.64 17.94 -2.27
CA SER A 73 5.73 19.06 -2.53
C SER A 73 4.31 18.77 -2.05
N ILE A 74 3.82 17.57 -2.30
CA ILE A 74 2.46 17.16 -1.94
C ILE A 74 2.31 16.99 -0.42
N LEU A 75 3.28 16.35 0.26
CA LEU A 75 3.27 16.24 1.73
C LEU A 75 3.40 17.59 2.44
N LYS A 76 4.05 18.58 1.82
CA LYS A 76 4.10 19.96 2.34
C LYS A 76 2.74 20.67 2.29
N GLN A 77 1.91 20.36 1.29
CA GLN A 77 0.60 20.98 1.11
C GLN A 77 -0.47 20.37 2.01
N PHE A 78 -0.30 19.09 2.34
CA PHE A 78 -1.19 18.37 3.24
C PHE A 78 -0.37 17.33 4.01
N SER A 79 0.14 17.76 5.13
CA SER A 79 1.05 17.00 6.00
C SER A 79 0.33 15.91 6.81
N MET A 80 1.08 15.20 7.63
CA MET A 80 0.54 14.29 8.63
C MET A 80 -0.29 15.05 9.69
N GLU A 81 0.17 16.21 10.10
CA GLU A 81 -0.53 17.09 11.02
C GLU A 81 -1.86 17.57 10.43
N ASP A 82 -1.85 18.03 9.16
CA ASP A 82 -3.08 18.42 8.44
C ASP A 82 -4.04 17.24 8.30
N THR A 83 -3.52 16.02 8.11
CA THR A 83 -4.33 14.80 8.08
C THR A 83 -5.03 14.59 9.42
N LEU A 84 -4.32 14.71 10.54
CA LEU A 84 -4.92 14.56 11.86
C LEU A 84 -5.95 15.67 12.14
N GLU A 85 -5.65 16.89 11.75
CA GLU A 85 -6.60 18.00 11.86
C GLU A 85 -7.86 17.75 11.03
N PHE A 86 -7.71 17.41 9.75
CA PHE A 86 -8.82 17.08 8.84
C PHE A 86 -9.75 16.01 9.41
N PHE A 87 -9.19 14.89 9.87
CA PHE A 87 -9.97 13.81 10.43
C PHE A 87 -10.52 14.15 11.82
N GLY A 88 -9.81 14.95 12.62
CA GLY A 88 -10.29 15.49 13.89
C GLY A 88 -11.54 16.37 13.70
N GLN A 89 -11.52 17.24 12.70
CA GLN A 89 -12.65 18.13 12.34
C GLN A 89 -13.91 17.37 11.89
N ILE A 90 -13.78 16.13 11.43
CA ILE A 90 -14.91 15.26 11.10
C ILE A 90 -15.27 14.28 12.20
N GLY A 91 -14.66 14.40 13.39
CA GLY A 91 -15.02 13.67 14.59
C GLY A 91 -14.21 12.38 14.86
N VAL A 92 -13.07 12.17 14.19
CA VAL A 92 -12.19 11.02 14.47
C VAL A 92 -11.33 11.31 15.70
N ALA A 93 -11.43 10.47 16.73
CA ALA A 93 -10.44 10.41 17.80
C ALA A 93 -9.35 9.39 17.46
N PHE A 94 -8.10 9.65 17.86
CA PHE A 94 -6.93 8.86 17.47
C PHE A 94 -6.30 8.12 18.64
N VAL A 95 -5.56 7.06 18.32
CA VAL A 95 -4.62 6.38 19.19
C VAL A 95 -3.31 6.19 18.45
N ASP A 96 -2.21 6.55 19.12
CA ASP A 96 -0.85 6.30 18.65
C ASP A 96 -0.35 4.96 19.19
N ARG A 97 0.26 4.18 18.32
CA ARG A 97 0.91 2.91 18.65
C ARG A 97 2.31 2.91 18.05
N ASN A 98 3.28 3.42 18.79
CA ASN A 98 4.68 3.51 18.36
C ASN A 98 4.84 4.26 17.01
N GLY A 99 4.15 5.40 16.88
CA GLY A 99 4.15 6.22 15.67
C GLY A 99 3.08 5.86 14.64
N TRP A 100 2.47 4.69 14.71
CA TRP A 100 1.37 4.28 13.86
C TRP A 100 0.05 4.81 14.42
N VAL A 101 -0.67 5.60 13.64
CA VAL A 101 -1.90 6.28 14.08
C VAL A 101 -3.13 5.55 13.58
N TYR A 102 -4.04 5.26 14.51
CA TYR A 102 -5.31 4.56 14.25
C TYR A 102 -6.49 5.35 14.79
N PRO A 103 -7.72 5.17 14.25
CA PRO A 103 -8.91 5.63 14.94
C PRO A 103 -9.04 4.88 16.28
N ARG A 104 -9.41 5.62 17.34
CA ARG A 104 -9.54 5.05 18.71
C ARG A 104 -10.51 3.88 18.78
N SER A 105 -11.52 3.88 17.92
CA SER A 105 -12.48 2.77 17.81
C SER A 105 -11.87 1.45 17.36
N ASN A 106 -10.67 1.46 16.76
CA ASN A 106 -10.06 0.33 16.05
C ASN A 106 -10.96 -0.27 14.95
N GLN A 107 -11.86 0.53 14.39
CA GLN A 107 -12.77 0.12 13.32
C GLN A 107 -12.51 0.98 12.08
N ALA A 108 -11.93 0.40 11.05
CA ALA A 108 -11.62 1.09 9.81
C ALA A 108 -12.85 1.72 9.15
N LYS A 109 -14.04 1.10 9.33
CA LYS A 109 -15.30 1.56 8.73
C LYS A 109 -15.71 2.97 9.18
N CYS A 110 -15.31 3.43 10.37
CA CYS A 110 -15.66 4.77 10.83
C CYS A 110 -15.09 5.87 9.92
N ILE A 111 -13.97 5.62 9.27
CA ILE A 111 -13.30 6.60 8.40
C ILE A 111 -14.14 6.92 7.16
N PRO A 112 -14.47 5.96 6.25
CA PRO A 112 -15.31 6.28 5.11
C PRO A 112 -16.71 6.75 5.50
N ASP A 113 -17.31 6.25 6.59
CA ASP A 113 -18.62 6.69 7.06
C ASP A 113 -18.62 8.20 7.39
N LEU A 114 -17.63 8.67 8.15
CA LEU A 114 -17.48 10.08 8.51
C LEU A 114 -17.13 10.96 7.31
N MET A 115 -16.27 10.47 6.39
CA MET A 115 -15.94 11.19 5.17
C MET A 115 -17.17 11.37 4.26
N VAL A 116 -18.01 10.34 4.11
CA VAL A 116 -19.25 10.42 3.33
C VAL A 116 -20.23 11.40 3.99
N GLN A 117 -20.38 11.38 5.31
CA GLN A 117 -21.22 12.34 6.03
C GLN A 117 -20.73 13.77 5.80
N LYS A 118 -19.41 14.02 5.87
CA LYS A 118 -18.80 15.32 5.59
C LYS A 118 -19.04 15.75 4.15
N ALA A 119 -18.84 14.86 3.19
CA ALA A 119 -19.10 15.13 1.77
C ALA A 119 -20.57 15.55 1.54
N HIS A 120 -21.52 14.84 2.13
CA HIS A 120 -22.95 15.17 2.05
C HIS A 120 -23.25 16.53 2.69
N SER A 121 -22.64 16.86 3.83
CA SER A 121 -22.82 18.18 4.48
C SER A 121 -22.36 19.36 3.61
N LEU A 122 -21.40 19.08 2.72
CA LEU A 122 -20.88 20.01 1.70
C LEU A 122 -21.64 19.92 0.36
N LYS A 123 -22.74 19.21 0.30
CA LYS A 123 -23.59 19.00 -0.90
C LYS A 123 -22.88 18.28 -2.04
N VAL A 124 -21.81 17.51 -1.76
CA VAL A 124 -21.17 16.63 -2.73
C VAL A 124 -22.17 15.56 -3.18
N LYS A 125 -22.32 15.37 -4.49
CA LYS A 125 -23.15 14.33 -5.06
C LYS A 125 -22.34 13.04 -5.19
N ILE A 126 -22.62 12.01 -4.40
CA ILE A 126 -21.97 10.70 -4.52
C ILE A 126 -22.90 9.78 -5.32
N LYS A 127 -22.46 9.36 -6.50
CA LYS A 127 -23.14 8.42 -7.39
C LYS A 127 -22.46 7.07 -7.28
N THR A 128 -23.16 6.12 -6.67
CA THR A 128 -22.70 4.73 -6.51
C THR A 128 -23.20 3.85 -7.64
N ARG A 129 -22.54 2.68 -7.85
CA ARG A 129 -22.81 1.76 -8.98
C ARG A 129 -22.56 2.41 -10.34
N GLU A 130 -21.67 3.41 -10.39
CA GLU A 130 -21.30 4.17 -11.58
C GLU A 130 -19.84 3.85 -11.98
N LYS A 131 -19.67 2.75 -12.72
CA LYS A 131 -18.37 2.38 -13.28
C LYS A 131 -18.05 3.22 -14.49
N VAL A 132 -17.00 4.05 -14.38
CA VAL A 132 -16.51 4.87 -15.50
C VAL A 132 -15.84 3.95 -16.53
N LYS A 133 -16.21 4.11 -17.79
CA LYS A 133 -15.71 3.34 -18.94
C LYS A 133 -14.80 4.16 -19.84
N ASP A 134 -15.04 5.46 -19.91
CA ASP A 134 -14.32 6.34 -20.83
C ASP A 134 -14.36 7.78 -20.36
N ILE A 135 -13.31 8.53 -20.70
CA ILE A 135 -13.20 9.96 -20.40
C ILE A 135 -12.62 10.66 -21.64
N TYR A 136 -13.26 11.72 -22.07
CA TYR A 136 -12.81 12.50 -23.20
C TYR A 136 -13.23 13.97 -23.06
N LYS A 137 -12.66 14.83 -23.89
CA LYS A 137 -12.97 16.27 -23.88
C LYS A 137 -13.78 16.62 -25.15
N GLU A 138 -14.90 17.30 -24.95
CA GLU A 138 -15.77 17.75 -26.03
C GLU A 138 -16.27 19.16 -25.72
N ASN A 139 -16.22 20.07 -26.72
CA ASN A 139 -16.62 21.48 -26.58
C ASN A 139 -16.00 22.19 -25.36
N GLY A 140 -14.74 21.88 -25.06
CA GLY A 140 -14.00 22.48 -23.95
C GLY A 140 -14.29 21.87 -22.57
N ARG A 141 -15.27 21.00 -22.46
CA ARG A 141 -15.66 20.33 -21.21
C ARG A 141 -15.29 18.85 -21.19
N TRP A 142 -15.06 18.31 -20.01
CA TRP A 142 -14.80 16.89 -19.79
C TRP A 142 -16.13 16.12 -19.80
N LYS A 143 -16.15 15.01 -20.51
CA LYS A 143 -17.22 14.02 -20.55
C LYS A 143 -16.72 12.74 -19.88
N VAL A 144 -17.42 12.30 -18.85
CA VAL A 144 -17.13 11.07 -18.11
C VAL A 144 -18.27 10.10 -18.32
N ARG A 145 -18.03 9.04 -19.10
CA ARG A 145 -19.03 8.07 -19.51
C ARG A 145 -19.01 6.84 -18.62
N THR A 146 -20.16 6.49 -18.08
CA THR A 146 -20.45 5.22 -17.40
C THR A 146 -21.27 4.30 -18.30
N GLU A 147 -21.81 3.21 -17.76
CA GLU A 147 -22.70 2.32 -18.54
C GLU A 147 -24.04 2.98 -18.89
N GLY A 148 -24.59 3.78 -17.96
CA GLY A 148 -25.93 4.37 -18.13
C GLY A 148 -25.94 5.86 -18.44
N TRP A 149 -24.87 6.59 -18.13
CA TRP A 149 -24.87 8.05 -18.15
C TRP A 149 -23.57 8.64 -18.68
N THR A 150 -23.64 9.90 -19.12
CA THR A 150 -22.47 10.73 -19.38
C THR A 150 -22.56 11.97 -18.48
N TYR A 151 -21.59 12.13 -17.61
CA TYR A 151 -21.43 13.27 -16.72
C TYR A 151 -20.54 14.31 -17.38
N GLU A 152 -20.81 15.58 -17.10
CA GLU A 152 -20.09 16.70 -17.70
C GLU A 152 -19.48 17.58 -16.59
N GLY A 153 -18.22 17.98 -16.76
CA GLY A 153 -17.52 18.81 -15.80
C GLY A 153 -16.43 19.67 -16.42
N ASP A 154 -16.01 20.68 -15.68
CA ASP A 154 -14.89 21.54 -16.06
C ASP A 154 -13.54 20.91 -15.72
N ARG A 155 -13.53 20.06 -14.69
CA ARG A 155 -12.36 19.35 -14.18
C ARG A 155 -12.71 17.89 -13.87
N VAL A 156 -11.69 17.02 -14.00
CA VAL A 156 -11.80 15.61 -13.61
C VAL A 156 -10.62 15.25 -12.73
N ILE A 157 -10.89 14.54 -11.64
CA ILE A 157 -9.87 13.93 -10.77
C ILE A 157 -9.98 12.42 -10.89
N LEU A 158 -8.93 11.76 -11.40
CA LEU A 158 -8.79 10.31 -11.42
C LEU A 158 -8.24 9.83 -10.07
N ALA A 159 -9.06 9.14 -9.31
CA ALA A 159 -8.76 8.61 -7.98
C ALA A 159 -9.21 7.14 -7.85
N ASN A 160 -9.09 6.38 -8.95
CA ASN A 160 -9.55 5.00 -9.07
C ASN A 160 -8.76 4.01 -8.18
N GLY A 161 -7.60 4.42 -7.65
CA GLY A 161 -6.69 3.52 -6.95
C GLY A 161 -5.99 2.53 -7.89
N SER A 162 -5.54 1.42 -7.36
CA SER A 162 -4.78 0.39 -8.07
C SER A 162 -5.57 -0.90 -8.29
N GLY A 163 -4.94 -1.90 -8.95
CA GLY A 163 -5.46 -3.25 -9.07
C GLY A 163 -5.17 -4.15 -7.85
N ALA A 164 -4.52 -3.65 -6.82
CA ALA A 164 -4.20 -4.43 -5.63
C ALA A 164 -5.38 -4.53 -4.66
N SER A 165 -5.56 -5.70 -4.04
CA SER A 165 -6.55 -6.06 -3.04
C SER A 165 -7.69 -6.94 -3.56
N GLN A 166 -8.21 -7.81 -2.71
CA GLN A 166 -9.41 -8.62 -2.97
C GLN A 166 -10.72 -7.81 -2.92
N VAL A 167 -10.64 -6.53 -2.61
CA VAL A 167 -11.83 -5.68 -2.50
C VAL A 167 -12.40 -5.42 -3.89
N PRO A 168 -13.67 -5.73 -4.16
CA PRO A 168 -14.30 -5.40 -5.43
C PRO A 168 -14.13 -3.91 -5.75
N GLY A 169 -13.70 -3.62 -6.99
CA GLY A 169 -13.42 -2.27 -7.44
C GLY A 169 -11.94 -1.88 -7.47
N SER A 170 -11.06 -2.72 -6.94
CA SER A 170 -9.61 -2.62 -7.15
C SER A 170 -9.26 -3.40 -8.43
N ASP A 171 -9.62 -2.85 -9.60
CA ASP A 171 -9.55 -3.56 -10.89
C ASP A 171 -8.53 -2.96 -11.89
N GLY A 172 -7.82 -1.90 -11.47
CA GLY A 172 -6.83 -1.22 -12.32
C GLY A 172 -7.43 -0.46 -13.52
N SER A 173 -8.76 -0.28 -13.57
CA SER A 173 -9.42 0.43 -14.67
C SER A 173 -8.93 1.86 -14.86
N GLY A 174 -8.46 2.51 -13.80
CA GLY A 174 -7.86 3.84 -13.85
C GLY A 174 -6.61 3.90 -14.73
N TYR A 175 -5.79 2.86 -14.73
CA TYR A 175 -4.60 2.77 -15.59
C TYR A 175 -4.98 2.74 -17.07
N VAL A 176 -6.00 1.95 -17.42
CA VAL A 176 -6.48 1.86 -18.81
C VAL A 176 -7.04 3.20 -19.30
N ILE A 177 -7.75 3.93 -18.43
CA ILE A 177 -8.25 5.27 -18.74
C ILE A 177 -7.11 6.26 -18.94
N ALA A 178 -6.12 6.28 -18.03
CA ALA A 178 -4.97 7.17 -18.11
C ALA A 178 -4.12 6.89 -19.36
N GLU A 179 -3.90 5.62 -19.70
CA GLU A 179 -3.16 5.20 -20.89
C GLU A 179 -3.86 5.64 -22.19
N LYS A 180 -5.19 5.48 -22.28
CA LYS A 180 -5.99 6.00 -23.40
C LYS A 180 -5.91 7.52 -23.56
N LEU A 181 -5.72 8.23 -22.46
CA LEU A 181 -5.48 9.66 -22.44
C LEU A 181 -4.01 10.03 -22.71
N GLY A 182 -3.17 9.07 -23.12
CA GLY A 182 -1.78 9.29 -23.53
C GLY A 182 -0.77 9.33 -22.37
N HIS A 183 -1.15 8.97 -21.15
CA HIS A 183 -0.22 8.87 -20.03
C HIS A 183 0.56 7.55 -20.06
N ARG A 184 1.87 7.62 -19.80
CA ARG A 184 2.70 6.44 -19.58
C ARG A 184 2.30 5.78 -18.27
N ILE A 185 2.14 4.46 -18.30
CA ILE A 185 1.93 3.65 -17.12
C ILE A 185 3.20 2.86 -16.81
N VAL A 186 3.81 3.16 -15.67
CA VAL A 186 4.85 2.30 -15.10
C VAL A 186 4.16 0.99 -14.69
N ARG A 187 4.66 -0.14 -15.19
CA ARG A 187 3.99 -1.44 -15.03
C ARG A 187 3.58 -1.71 -13.58
N PRO A 188 2.29 -1.84 -13.29
CA PRO A 188 1.82 -2.15 -11.94
C PRO A 188 2.16 -3.57 -11.54
N LEU A 189 2.84 -3.74 -10.41
CA LEU A 189 3.25 -5.01 -9.83
C LEU A 189 2.78 -5.10 -8.38
N PRO A 190 2.47 -6.32 -7.87
CA PRO A 190 2.04 -6.47 -6.49
C PRO A 190 3.14 -6.10 -5.50
N ALA A 191 2.80 -5.32 -4.48
CA ALA A 191 3.66 -4.93 -3.38
C ALA A 191 2.95 -5.08 -2.02
N LEU A 192 3.72 -5.17 -0.94
CA LEU A 192 3.24 -5.48 0.40
C LEU A 192 2.42 -6.79 0.40
N THR A 193 3.06 -7.87 -0.01
CA THR A 193 2.42 -9.16 -0.26
C THR A 193 3.32 -10.33 0.17
N GLY A 194 2.75 -11.52 0.38
CA GLY A 194 3.52 -12.74 0.64
C GLY A 194 4.36 -13.17 -0.58
N LEU A 195 5.47 -13.83 -0.33
CA LEU A 195 6.38 -14.34 -1.35
C LEU A 195 6.27 -15.87 -1.46
N ARG A 196 6.04 -16.33 -2.70
CA ARG A 196 6.07 -17.75 -3.06
C ARG A 196 7.51 -18.18 -3.29
N CYS A 197 7.92 -19.27 -2.66
CA CYS A 197 9.29 -19.74 -2.72
C CYS A 197 9.38 -21.15 -3.34
N LYS A 198 10.59 -21.53 -3.81
CA LYS A 198 10.90 -22.87 -4.27
C LYS A 198 11.26 -23.75 -3.09
N GLY A 199 10.63 -24.91 -2.96
CA GLY A 199 10.91 -25.89 -1.92
C GLY A 199 9.74 -26.81 -1.64
N ASN A 200 9.95 -27.74 -0.73
CA ASN A 200 8.95 -28.74 -0.32
C ASN A 200 8.71 -28.75 1.20
N VAL A 201 9.31 -27.79 1.93
CA VAL A 201 9.19 -27.72 3.40
C VAL A 201 7.94 -26.98 3.87
N PHE A 202 7.28 -26.27 2.98
CA PHE A 202 6.27 -25.27 3.32
C PHE A 202 5.04 -25.83 4.03
N SER A 203 4.53 -26.98 3.60
CA SER A 203 3.42 -27.65 4.29
C SER A 203 3.77 -28.09 5.71
N ALA A 204 5.05 -28.40 5.96
CA ALA A 204 5.50 -28.85 7.28
C ALA A 204 5.59 -27.74 8.32
N TRP A 205 5.85 -26.50 7.89
CA TRP A 205 5.93 -25.33 8.79
C TRP A 205 4.74 -24.37 8.71
N ALA A 206 3.79 -24.62 7.80
CA ALA A 206 2.66 -23.72 7.58
C ALA A 206 1.90 -23.36 8.87
N GLY A 207 1.61 -22.06 9.02
CA GLY A 207 0.93 -21.51 10.18
C GLY A 207 1.86 -21.14 11.36
N VAL A 208 3.18 -21.38 11.26
CA VAL A 208 4.13 -20.91 12.27
C VAL A 208 4.30 -19.41 12.17
N ARG A 209 4.32 -18.74 13.32
CA ARG A 209 4.77 -17.37 13.50
C ARG A 209 5.99 -17.39 14.39
N THR A 210 7.01 -16.64 14.03
CA THR A 210 8.27 -16.56 14.75
C THR A 210 8.94 -15.22 14.50
N GLU A 211 9.63 -14.68 15.49
CA GLU A 211 10.54 -13.57 15.25
C GLU A 211 11.67 -14.01 14.34
N GLY A 212 12.16 -13.07 13.55
CA GLY A 212 13.28 -13.32 12.65
C GLY A 212 13.69 -12.09 11.87
N GLU A 213 14.81 -12.24 11.18
CA GLU A 213 15.33 -11.23 10.27
C GLU A 213 15.42 -11.83 8.87
N VAL A 214 14.94 -11.11 7.88
CA VAL A 214 14.97 -11.54 6.47
C VAL A 214 15.82 -10.57 5.67
N THR A 215 16.83 -11.10 4.99
CA THR A 215 17.63 -10.37 4.01
C THR A 215 17.22 -10.78 2.60
N LEU A 216 16.84 -9.81 1.77
CA LEU A 216 16.65 -10.02 0.34
C LEU A 216 17.99 -9.96 -0.38
N LEU A 217 18.26 -10.96 -1.22
CA LEU A 217 19.41 -11.00 -2.10
C LEU A 217 18.95 -11.00 -3.55
N LEU A 218 19.57 -10.14 -4.36
CA LEU A 218 19.41 -10.13 -5.81
C LEU A 218 20.73 -10.58 -6.44
N ASP A 219 20.66 -11.61 -7.29
CA ASP A 219 21.83 -12.25 -7.91
C ASP A 219 22.95 -12.58 -6.90
N GLY A 220 22.53 -13.04 -5.69
CA GLY A 220 23.41 -13.41 -4.59
C GLY A 220 23.94 -12.26 -3.73
N LYS A 221 23.66 -10.99 -4.09
CA LYS A 221 24.11 -9.80 -3.34
C LYS A 221 23.01 -9.34 -2.39
N PRO A 222 23.29 -9.09 -1.09
CA PRO A 222 22.31 -8.56 -0.14
C PRO A 222 21.93 -7.14 -0.53
N LEU A 223 20.62 -6.86 -0.53
CA LEU A 223 20.06 -5.55 -0.88
C LEU A 223 19.39 -4.87 0.31
N TYR A 224 18.40 -5.52 0.90
CA TYR A 224 17.61 -5.00 2.01
C TYR A 224 17.42 -6.04 3.08
N LYS A 225 17.27 -5.58 4.31
CA LYS A 225 17.09 -6.40 5.50
C LYS A 225 15.96 -5.84 6.35
N GLU A 226 15.08 -6.74 6.82
CA GLU A 226 13.94 -6.39 7.66
C GLU A 226 13.80 -7.38 8.81
N ARG A 227 13.42 -6.90 10.01
CA ARG A 227 13.25 -7.71 11.22
C ARG A 227 11.83 -7.59 11.77
N GLY A 228 11.32 -8.69 12.33
CA GLY A 228 10.02 -8.76 13.02
C GLY A 228 9.38 -10.13 12.92
N GLU A 229 8.08 -10.19 13.21
CA GLU A 229 7.32 -11.44 13.14
C GLU A 229 7.18 -11.94 11.70
N LEU A 230 7.74 -13.10 11.43
CA LEU A 230 7.61 -13.84 10.18
C LEU A 230 6.43 -14.78 10.27
N GLN A 231 5.68 -14.90 9.19
CA GLN A 231 4.60 -15.87 9.03
C GLN A 231 5.02 -16.90 7.97
N LEU A 232 5.29 -18.12 8.41
CA LEU A 232 5.63 -19.24 7.53
C LEU A 232 4.33 -19.84 6.99
N THR A 233 4.25 -19.95 5.67
CA THR A 233 3.03 -20.37 4.96
C THR A 233 3.26 -21.65 4.16
N ASP A 234 2.20 -22.20 3.60
CA ASP A 234 2.25 -23.40 2.75
C ASP A 234 2.82 -23.14 1.34
N TYR A 235 3.04 -21.86 0.98
CA TYR A 235 3.60 -21.44 -0.30
C TYR A 235 4.97 -20.76 -0.21
N GLY A 236 5.45 -20.47 1.00
CA GLY A 236 6.69 -19.74 1.23
C GLY A 236 6.65 -18.95 2.53
N ILE A 237 6.68 -17.61 2.45
CA ILE A 237 6.81 -16.73 3.62
C ILE A 237 5.98 -15.45 3.48
N SER A 238 5.51 -14.95 4.62
CA SER A 238 4.71 -13.74 4.76
C SER A 238 5.08 -12.99 6.06
N GLY A 239 4.35 -11.96 6.40
CA GLY A 239 4.62 -11.11 7.56
C GLY A 239 5.16 -9.74 7.15
N ILE A 240 5.12 -8.77 8.08
CA ILE A 240 5.53 -7.39 7.77
C ILE A 240 6.94 -7.30 7.17
N PRO A 241 7.98 -7.99 7.70
CA PRO A 241 9.31 -7.97 7.10
C PRO A 241 9.31 -8.40 5.64
N VAL A 242 8.56 -9.45 5.32
CA VAL A 242 8.44 -9.96 3.94
C VAL A 242 7.67 -9.00 3.05
N PHE A 243 6.62 -8.37 3.56
CA PHE A 243 5.87 -7.36 2.82
C PHE A 243 6.75 -6.19 2.40
N GLN A 244 7.61 -5.71 3.29
CA GLN A 244 8.55 -4.63 3.00
C GLN A 244 9.52 -4.98 1.87
N LEU A 245 9.97 -6.22 1.81
CA LEU A 245 10.91 -6.73 0.81
C LEU A 245 10.23 -7.13 -0.51
N SER A 246 8.93 -7.43 -0.48
CA SER A 246 8.21 -8.02 -1.61
C SER A 246 8.23 -7.16 -2.87
N ARG A 247 8.15 -5.83 -2.73
CA ARG A 247 8.23 -4.89 -3.85
C ARG A 247 9.51 -5.10 -4.67
N TYR A 248 10.63 -5.17 -3.99
CA TYR A 248 11.95 -5.32 -4.62
C TYR A 248 12.12 -6.70 -5.23
N ALA A 249 11.69 -7.74 -4.53
CA ALA A 249 11.76 -9.12 -5.01
C ALA A 249 10.91 -9.31 -6.29
N VAL A 250 9.70 -8.74 -6.33
CA VAL A 250 8.79 -8.87 -7.48
C VAL A 250 9.31 -8.08 -8.69
N ARG A 251 9.81 -6.85 -8.49
CA ARG A 251 10.41 -6.08 -9.58
C ARG A 251 11.66 -6.77 -10.14
N ALA A 252 12.54 -7.29 -9.30
CA ALA A 252 13.72 -8.02 -9.73
C ALA A 252 13.37 -9.26 -10.57
N LEU A 253 12.34 -10.02 -10.17
CA LEU A 253 11.87 -11.16 -10.96
C LEU A 253 11.29 -10.75 -12.32
N GLU A 254 10.60 -9.60 -12.38
CA GLU A 254 10.10 -9.04 -13.63
C GLU A 254 11.25 -8.66 -14.58
N GLU A 255 12.36 -8.20 -14.03
CA GLU A 255 13.62 -7.89 -14.76
C GLU A 255 14.49 -9.14 -14.98
N SER A 256 13.96 -10.33 -14.75
CA SER A 256 14.66 -11.63 -14.91
C SER A 256 15.87 -11.82 -13.98
N GLN A 257 15.94 -11.08 -12.88
CA GLN A 257 16.97 -11.24 -11.86
C GLN A 257 16.58 -12.39 -10.90
N LYS A 258 17.58 -13.04 -10.30
CA LYS A 258 17.36 -14.05 -9.27
C LYS A 258 17.14 -13.38 -7.92
N ALA A 259 15.96 -13.61 -7.32
CA ALA A 259 15.63 -13.15 -5.98
C ALA A 259 15.69 -14.32 -4.97
N GLU A 260 16.42 -14.12 -3.87
CA GLU A 260 16.52 -15.05 -2.76
C GLU A 260 16.30 -14.34 -1.43
N LEU A 261 15.80 -15.09 -0.44
CA LEU A 261 15.70 -14.64 0.93
C LEU A 261 16.70 -15.43 1.79
N SER A 262 17.38 -14.77 2.71
CA SER A 262 18.14 -15.38 3.80
C SER A 262 17.43 -15.05 5.10
N ILE A 263 17.01 -16.08 5.84
CA ILE A 263 16.28 -15.91 7.09
C ILE A 263 17.22 -16.24 8.25
N ASN A 264 17.34 -15.31 9.18
CA ASN A 264 17.93 -15.52 10.49
C ASN A 264 16.78 -15.64 11.51
N PHE A 265 16.66 -16.81 12.13
CA PHE A 265 15.63 -17.09 13.15
C PHE A 265 16.05 -16.69 14.57
N PHE A 266 17.29 -16.25 14.75
CA PHE A 266 17.87 -15.83 16.02
C PHE A 266 18.61 -14.49 15.87
N PRO A 267 17.92 -13.42 15.41
CA PRO A 267 18.59 -12.15 15.12
C PRO A 267 19.08 -11.40 16.37
N GLU A 268 18.77 -11.88 17.56
CA GLU A 268 19.27 -11.38 18.84
C GLU A 268 20.63 -11.95 19.25
N TYR A 269 21.12 -12.99 18.55
CA TYR A 269 22.42 -13.63 18.83
C TYR A 269 23.35 -13.49 17.62
N THR A 270 24.64 -13.32 17.88
CA THR A 270 25.68 -13.60 16.88
C THR A 270 25.78 -15.10 16.64
N THR A 271 26.47 -15.51 15.59
CA THR A 271 26.73 -16.93 15.29
C THR A 271 27.46 -17.62 16.43
N GLU A 272 28.43 -16.93 17.01
CA GLU A 272 29.25 -17.39 18.13
C GLU A 272 28.39 -17.57 19.39
N GLU A 273 27.60 -16.56 19.78
CA GLU A 273 26.71 -16.64 20.94
C GLU A 273 25.65 -17.75 20.80
N LEU A 274 25.11 -17.94 19.59
CA LEU A 274 24.16 -19.03 19.34
C LEU A 274 24.83 -20.39 19.44
N THR A 275 26.07 -20.50 18.98
CA THR A 275 26.88 -21.74 19.12
C THR A 275 27.13 -22.06 20.57
N GLU A 276 27.60 -21.07 21.35
CA GLU A 276 27.83 -21.22 22.79
C GLU A 276 26.54 -21.59 23.55
N LEU A 277 25.41 -20.99 23.18
CA LEU A 277 24.12 -21.35 23.76
C LEU A 277 23.78 -22.83 23.52
N LEU A 278 23.98 -23.32 22.30
CA LEU A 278 23.68 -24.72 21.98
C LEU A 278 24.68 -25.69 22.64
N ASP A 279 25.97 -25.33 22.71
CA ASP A 279 27.00 -26.13 23.39
C ASP A 279 26.70 -26.23 24.89
N ARG A 280 26.37 -25.12 25.53
CA ARG A 280 25.96 -25.13 26.94
C ARG A 280 24.71 -25.99 27.18
N ARG A 281 23.76 -26.01 26.24
CA ARG A 281 22.57 -26.89 26.34
C ARG A 281 22.96 -28.37 26.20
N ARG A 282 23.93 -28.72 25.35
CA ARG A 282 24.47 -30.10 25.23
C ARG A 282 25.09 -30.56 26.54
N GLU A 283 25.87 -29.68 27.18
CA GLU A 283 26.50 -29.97 28.50
C GLU A 283 25.45 -30.15 29.61
N LEU A 284 24.46 -29.25 29.68
CA LEU A 284 23.42 -29.30 30.70
C LEU A 284 22.43 -30.43 30.53
N CYS A 285 22.16 -30.83 29.29
CA CYS A 285 21.14 -31.81 28.90
C CYS A 285 21.69 -32.92 28.01
N PRO A 286 22.73 -33.71 28.46
CA PRO A 286 23.39 -34.70 27.64
C PRO A 286 22.47 -35.87 27.23
N TYR A 287 21.29 -35.97 27.80
CA TYR A 287 20.24 -36.91 27.48
C TYR A 287 19.35 -36.49 26.29
N GLN A 288 19.49 -35.27 25.80
CA GLN A 288 18.71 -34.73 24.67
C GLN A 288 19.44 -34.97 23.34
N SER A 289 18.69 -35.29 22.32
CA SER A 289 19.17 -35.29 20.93
C SER A 289 19.33 -33.87 20.40
N GLU A 290 20.09 -33.67 19.31
CA GLU A 290 20.27 -32.37 18.66
C GLU A 290 18.94 -31.64 18.34
N ALA A 291 17.91 -32.39 17.98
CA ALA A 291 16.59 -31.85 17.73
C ALA A 291 15.89 -31.38 19.03
N GLU A 292 16.06 -32.12 20.11
CA GLU A 292 15.48 -31.81 21.41
C GLU A 292 16.15 -30.60 22.06
N LEU A 293 17.41 -30.30 21.74
CA LEU A 293 18.10 -29.09 22.14
C LEU A 293 17.40 -27.81 21.62
N LEU A 294 16.60 -27.89 20.57
CA LEU A 294 15.84 -26.76 20.03
C LEU A 294 14.47 -26.56 20.73
N VAL A 295 14.04 -27.50 21.55
CA VAL A 295 12.79 -27.38 22.33
C VAL A 295 12.91 -26.20 23.32
N GLY A 296 11.91 -25.31 23.30
CA GLY A 296 11.96 -24.06 24.07
C GLY A 296 12.69 -22.90 23.36
N LEU A 297 13.35 -23.15 22.23
CA LEU A 297 13.96 -22.10 21.39
C LEU A 297 13.13 -21.84 20.12
N LEU A 298 12.56 -22.89 19.54
CA LEU A 298 11.78 -22.81 18.31
C LEU A 298 10.42 -23.53 18.44
N PRO A 299 9.43 -23.12 17.64
CA PRO A 299 8.17 -23.88 17.48
C PRO A 299 8.42 -25.29 16.95
N ASP A 300 7.68 -26.28 17.45
CA ASP A 300 7.82 -27.71 17.11
C ASP A 300 7.87 -28.01 15.61
N LYS A 301 7.06 -27.29 14.82
CA LYS A 301 7.05 -27.49 13.36
C LYS A 301 8.40 -27.14 12.72
N LEU A 302 9.06 -26.08 13.20
CA LEU A 302 10.40 -25.69 12.74
C LEU A 302 11.46 -26.71 13.17
N ILE A 303 11.39 -27.21 14.41
CA ILE A 303 12.28 -28.26 14.90
C ILE A 303 12.21 -29.48 13.98
N ARG A 304 11.01 -29.93 13.60
CA ARG A 304 10.81 -31.06 12.67
C ARG A 304 11.42 -30.82 11.29
N VAL A 305 11.39 -29.59 10.80
CA VAL A 305 11.98 -29.20 9.52
C VAL A 305 13.51 -29.18 9.63
N PHE A 306 14.03 -28.57 10.70
CA PHE A 306 15.48 -28.32 10.84
C PHE A 306 16.28 -29.54 11.33
N ARG A 307 15.67 -30.50 12.05
CA ARG A 307 16.36 -31.71 12.55
C ARG A 307 17.06 -32.53 11.47
N LYS A 308 16.73 -32.36 10.18
CA LYS A 308 17.32 -33.07 9.05
C LYS A 308 18.44 -32.31 8.37
N GLN A 309 18.73 -31.10 8.82
CA GLN A 309 19.75 -30.23 8.22
C GLN A 309 21.14 -30.61 8.76
N LYS A 310 22.14 -30.59 7.89
CA LYS A 310 23.50 -31.00 8.24
C LYS A 310 24.25 -29.98 9.08
N ASP A 311 24.01 -28.69 8.78
CA ASP A 311 24.58 -27.55 9.51
C ASP A 311 23.43 -26.81 10.21
N LEU A 312 23.30 -27.05 11.50
CA LEU A 312 22.23 -26.47 12.30
C LEU A 312 22.42 -24.95 12.47
N ILE A 313 23.64 -24.49 12.78
CA ILE A 313 23.92 -23.07 12.97
C ILE A 313 23.63 -22.28 11.71
N GLN A 314 24.13 -22.73 10.56
CA GLN A 314 23.83 -22.08 9.27
C GLN A 314 22.32 -22.11 8.97
N THR A 315 21.64 -23.19 9.31
CA THR A 315 20.18 -23.30 9.13
C THR A 315 19.42 -22.27 9.98
N LEU A 316 19.89 -22.04 11.22
CA LEU A 316 19.24 -21.12 12.15
C LEU A 316 19.53 -19.65 11.83
N THR A 317 20.71 -19.34 11.27
CA THR A 317 21.18 -17.95 11.06
C THR A 317 21.07 -17.47 9.61
N SER A 318 20.96 -18.39 8.62
CA SER A 318 20.95 -18.02 7.20
C SER A 318 20.20 -18.99 6.31
N TYR A 319 18.98 -19.37 6.70
CA TYR A 319 18.12 -20.26 5.92
C TYR A 319 17.73 -19.66 4.57
N ARG A 320 18.09 -20.31 3.47
CA ARG A 320 17.91 -19.79 2.13
C ARG A 320 16.61 -20.26 1.47
N LEU A 321 15.89 -19.31 0.87
CA LEU A 321 14.71 -19.56 0.05
C LEU A 321 14.85 -18.84 -1.29
N THR A 322 14.67 -19.56 -2.40
CA THR A 322 14.58 -18.92 -3.73
C THR A 322 13.15 -18.45 -3.97
N VAL A 323 12.97 -17.15 -4.24
CA VAL A 323 11.67 -16.56 -4.57
C VAL A 323 11.28 -16.93 -6.00
N ARG A 324 10.02 -17.29 -6.20
CA ARG A 324 9.43 -17.58 -7.53
C ARG A 324 8.38 -16.56 -7.97
N GLY A 325 7.90 -15.75 -7.07
CA GLY A 325 6.86 -14.76 -7.30
C GLY A 325 6.19 -14.33 -6.00
N SER A 326 5.13 -13.60 -6.14
CA SER A 326 4.27 -13.17 -5.03
C SER A 326 2.98 -13.99 -4.95
N THR A 327 2.15 -13.72 -3.96
CA THR A 327 0.79 -14.27 -3.89
C THR A 327 -0.18 -13.61 -4.89
N GLY A 328 0.30 -12.65 -5.67
CA GLY A 328 -0.46 -11.99 -6.73
C GLY A 328 -1.13 -10.69 -6.29
N MET A 329 -1.72 -10.01 -7.28
CA MET A 329 -2.33 -8.69 -7.13
C MET A 329 -3.50 -8.71 -6.12
N GLU A 330 -4.29 -9.76 -6.12
CA GLU A 330 -5.44 -9.92 -5.22
C GLU A 330 -5.05 -9.95 -3.74
N GLN A 331 -3.88 -10.52 -3.42
CA GLN A 331 -3.39 -10.61 -2.04
C GLN A 331 -2.46 -9.44 -1.65
N ALA A 332 -2.11 -8.60 -2.61
CA ALA A 332 -1.26 -7.44 -2.37
C ALA A 332 -2.05 -6.32 -1.66
N GLN A 333 -1.40 -5.62 -0.75
CA GLN A 333 -2.02 -4.44 -0.12
C GLN A 333 -1.99 -3.23 -1.04
N VAL A 334 -0.91 -3.09 -1.83
CA VAL A 334 -0.68 -1.97 -2.75
C VAL A 334 -0.03 -2.46 -4.05
N CYS A 335 -0.06 -1.60 -5.06
CA CYS A 335 0.75 -1.74 -6.27
C CYS A 335 2.04 -0.92 -6.16
N SER A 336 3.10 -1.42 -6.77
CA SER A 336 4.27 -0.67 -7.19
C SER A 336 4.12 -0.40 -8.68
N GLY A 337 4.20 0.84 -9.11
CA GLY A 337 3.86 1.27 -10.47
C GLY A 337 2.52 2.02 -10.54
N GLY A 338 2.27 2.66 -11.66
CA GLY A 338 1.09 3.50 -11.88
C GLY A 338 1.35 4.55 -12.95
N VAL A 339 0.56 5.62 -12.95
CA VAL A 339 0.80 6.77 -13.85
C VAL A 339 2.14 7.41 -13.53
N ASP A 340 2.96 7.58 -14.57
CA ASP A 340 4.27 8.21 -14.48
C ASP A 340 4.14 9.65 -13.95
N THR A 341 4.75 9.89 -12.79
CA THR A 341 4.65 11.17 -12.09
C THR A 341 5.36 12.33 -12.80
N THR A 342 6.26 12.05 -13.76
CA THR A 342 6.87 13.09 -14.60
C THR A 342 5.86 13.75 -15.55
N GLN A 343 4.76 13.08 -15.83
CA GLN A 343 3.67 13.58 -16.67
C GLN A 343 2.57 14.33 -15.90
N VAL A 344 2.83 14.58 -14.61
CA VAL A 344 1.91 15.28 -13.70
C VAL A 344 2.64 16.48 -13.09
N ASN A 345 1.94 17.59 -12.92
CA ASN A 345 2.51 18.74 -12.26
C ASN A 345 2.80 18.45 -10.78
N ALA A 346 4.01 18.68 -10.33
CA ALA A 346 4.49 18.29 -9.00
C ALA A 346 3.80 19.01 -7.83
N GLU A 347 3.12 20.12 -8.08
CA GLU A 347 2.42 20.88 -7.04
C GLU A 347 0.92 20.67 -7.08
N THR A 348 0.34 20.59 -8.28
CA THR A 348 -1.12 20.59 -8.46
C THR A 348 -1.70 19.23 -8.72
N LEU A 349 -0.86 18.25 -9.10
CA LEU A 349 -1.27 16.94 -9.63
C LEU A 349 -2.14 17.02 -10.89
N GLU A 350 -2.15 18.17 -11.58
CA GLU A 350 -2.75 18.32 -12.90
C GLU A 350 -1.89 17.62 -13.95
N SER A 351 -2.53 16.96 -14.91
CA SER A 351 -1.87 16.40 -16.08
C SER A 351 -1.09 17.44 -16.86
N ASN A 352 0.17 17.15 -17.19
CA ASN A 352 0.97 17.96 -18.11
C ASN A 352 0.49 17.84 -19.56
N ILE A 353 -0.33 16.80 -19.86
CA ILE A 353 -0.84 16.49 -21.21
C ILE A 353 -2.23 17.13 -21.41
N HIS A 354 -3.10 17.02 -20.39
CA HIS A 354 -4.49 17.46 -20.49
C HIS A 354 -4.87 18.42 -19.38
N LYS A 355 -5.11 19.68 -19.74
CA LYS A 355 -5.61 20.69 -18.80
C LYS A 355 -6.97 20.33 -18.21
N GLY A 356 -7.08 20.45 -16.87
CA GLY A 356 -8.29 20.15 -16.11
C GLY A 356 -8.45 18.67 -15.76
N LEU A 357 -7.45 17.84 -16.03
CA LEU A 357 -7.36 16.46 -15.57
C LEU A 357 -6.36 16.37 -14.43
N TYR A 358 -6.73 15.74 -13.34
CA TYR A 358 -5.90 15.58 -12.14
C TYR A 358 -5.80 14.10 -11.76
N PHE A 359 -4.73 13.74 -11.07
CA PHE A 359 -4.51 12.39 -10.56
C PHE A 359 -4.35 12.40 -9.05
N ALA A 360 -4.82 11.35 -8.35
CA ALA A 360 -4.67 11.24 -6.91
C ALA A 360 -4.54 9.78 -6.42
N GLY A 361 -3.81 9.62 -5.35
CA GLY A 361 -3.67 8.35 -4.63
C GLY A 361 -2.80 7.33 -5.35
N GLU A 362 -3.13 6.08 -5.14
CA GLU A 362 -2.40 4.90 -5.59
C GLU A 362 -2.45 4.67 -7.12
N LEU A 363 -3.19 5.52 -7.85
CA LEU A 363 -3.16 5.53 -9.32
C LEU A 363 -1.83 6.07 -9.85
N LEU A 364 -1.17 6.95 -9.12
CA LEU A 364 0.18 7.45 -9.40
C LEU A 364 1.24 6.41 -9.02
N ASP A 365 2.38 6.39 -9.72
CA ASP A 365 3.53 5.52 -9.38
C ASP A 365 4.22 6.00 -8.10
N ILE A 366 3.48 5.99 -6.99
CA ILE A 366 3.98 6.25 -5.64
C ILE A 366 3.41 5.21 -4.69
N ASP A 367 4.28 4.45 -4.05
CA ASP A 367 3.94 3.52 -2.98
C ASP A 367 4.84 3.72 -1.74
N GLY A 368 4.34 3.37 -0.59
CA GLY A 368 5.06 3.41 0.68
C GLY A 368 5.11 2.04 1.35
N PRO A 369 5.96 1.88 2.38
CA PRO A 369 6.01 0.66 3.18
C PRO A 369 4.71 0.42 3.98
N CYS A 370 4.66 -0.70 4.72
CA CYS A 370 3.65 -0.88 5.77
C CYS A 370 3.77 0.21 6.83
N GLY A 371 2.65 0.70 7.37
CA GLY A 371 2.72 1.64 8.48
C GLY A 371 1.97 2.96 8.29
N GLY A 372 0.96 3.03 7.41
CA GLY A 372 0.11 4.22 7.23
C GLY A 372 0.56 5.15 6.09
N TYR A 373 1.70 4.90 5.48
CA TYR A 373 2.26 5.75 4.41
C TYR A 373 1.38 5.82 3.16
N ASN A 374 0.86 4.69 2.69
CA ASN A 374 0.01 4.63 1.50
C ASN A 374 -1.32 5.35 1.70
N LEU A 375 -1.89 5.31 2.91
CA LEU A 375 -3.06 6.11 3.23
C LEU A 375 -2.72 7.59 3.34
N GLN A 376 -1.58 7.95 3.96
CA GLN A 376 -1.14 9.35 3.96
C GLN A 376 -0.97 9.89 2.54
N TRP A 377 -0.33 9.15 1.64
CA TRP A 377 -0.22 9.54 0.23
C TRP A 377 -1.59 9.76 -0.41
N ALA A 378 -2.55 8.86 -0.13
CA ALA A 378 -3.91 9.00 -0.64
C ALA A 378 -4.61 10.26 -0.10
N TRP A 379 -4.42 10.59 1.19
CA TRP A 379 -4.98 11.82 1.79
C TRP A 379 -4.33 13.07 1.19
N SER A 380 -3.00 13.13 1.20
CA SER A 380 -2.23 14.30 0.75
C SER A 380 -2.45 14.58 -0.74
N SER A 381 -2.34 13.57 -1.59
CA SER A 381 -2.56 13.73 -3.03
C SER A 381 -4.03 14.03 -3.36
N GLY A 382 -4.97 13.42 -2.62
CA GLY A 382 -6.39 13.76 -2.74
C GLY A 382 -6.67 15.22 -2.37
N ALA A 383 -6.11 15.69 -1.27
CA ALA A 383 -6.27 17.08 -0.83
C ALA A 383 -5.67 18.07 -1.84
N ALA A 384 -4.45 17.81 -2.34
CA ALA A 384 -3.80 18.66 -3.35
C ALA A 384 -4.61 18.72 -4.65
N ALA A 385 -5.00 17.56 -5.20
CA ALA A 385 -5.82 17.50 -6.41
C ALA A 385 -7.18 18.20 -6.21
N GLY A 386 -7.83 18.01 -5.06
CA GLY A 386 -9.09 18.66 -4.70
C GLY A 386 -8.95 20.18 -4.64
N LEU A 387 -7.93 20.68 -3.92
CA LEU A 387 -7.65 22.11 -3.79
C LEU A 387 -7.41 22.78 -5.14
N HIS A 388 -6.53 22.18 -5.95
CA HIS A 388 -6.13 22.80 -7.23
C HIS A 388 -7.19 22.65 -8.32
N SER A 389 -8.02 21.61 -8.29
CA SER A 389 -9.14 21.46 -9.23
C SER A 389 -10.28 22.46 -8.97
N ALA A 390 -10.40 23.00 -7.76
CA ALA A 390 -11.43 23.98 -7.39
C ALA A 390 -11.01 25.45 -7.66
N LYS A 391 -9.70 25.70 -7.89
CA LYS A 391 -9.22 27.06 -8.16
C LYS A 391 -9.59 27.49 -9.58
N GLU A 392 -10.19 28.67 -9.71
CA GLU A 392 -10.27 29.32 -11.02
C GLU A 392 -8.86 29.64 -11.53
N LYS A 393 -8.68 29.60 -12.85
CA LYS A 393 -7.44 30.10 -13.44
C LYS A 393 -7.40 31.61 -13.26
N LEU A 394 -6.37 32.09 -12.61
CA LEU A 394 -5.94 33.49 -12.71
C LEU A 394 -5.55 33.81 -14.16
#